data_d1b70a543b919ccfff28dd115507b14f
#
_entry.id   d1b70a543b919ccfff28dd115507b14f
#
_cell.length_a   1.000
_cell.length_b   1.000
_cell.length_c   1.000
_cell.angle_alpha   90.00
_cell.angle_beta   90.00
_cell.angle_gamma   90.00
#
_symmetry.space_group_name_H-M   'P 1'
#
loop_
_entity.id
_entity.type
_entity.pdbx_description
1 polymer ?
#
loop_
_entity_poly.entity_id
_entity_poly.type
_entity_poly.pdbx_seq_one_letter_code
_entity_poly.pdbx_strand_id
1 'polypeptide(L)'
;MNERKPNERKKEQKKSFLLREIATLVHKLSQEEPDIAAVFITRVELSADNGICYIYFAAYPDPCVQDFKAAALAMFEKALERLKLYKPSLRTALSKVMHGKYTPSLIFLFDEKQEKVLKINELLDKVQHDLDEHAEQTEGPDA
;
A
#
# COMPACT_ATOMS: atom_id res chain seq x y z
N MET A 1 26.35 -8.16 15.77
CA MET A 1 25.05 -7.78 16.35
C MET A 1 24.62 -6.43 15.82
N ASN A 2 23.45 -6.43 15.26
CA ASN A 2 22.91 -5.19 14.69
C ASN A 2 22.22 -4.35 15.78
N GLU A 3 23.03 -3.66 16.54
CA GLU A 3 22.49 -2.65 17.43
C GLU A 3 22.22 -1.40 16.62
N ARG A 4 20.96 -1.11 16.37
CA ARG A 4 20.57 0.13 15.73
C ARG A 4 20.90 1.29 16.67
N LYS A 5 21.37 2.38 16.09
CA LYS A 5 21.59 3.60 16.85
C LYS A 5 20.26 4.09 17.45
N PRO A 6 20.27 4.75 18.63
CA PRO A 6 19.02 5.22 19.24
C PRO A 6 18.17 6.10 18.32
N ASN A 7 18.78 6.90 17.46
CA ASN A 7 18.06 7.74 16.50
C ASN A 7 17.34 6.91 15.43
N GLU A 8 17.94 5.80 15.02
CA GLU A 8 17.33 4.89 14.05
C GLU A 8 16.13 4.16 14.63
N ARG A 9 16.20 3.76 15.91
CA ARG A 9 15.08 3.13 16.61
C ARG A 9 13.90 4.09 16.73
N LYS A 10 14.15 5.35 17.10
CA LYS A 10 13.10 6.37 17.19
C LYS A 10 12.47 6.63 15.84
N LYS A 11 13.27 6.65 14.78
CA LYS A 11 12.79 6.84 13.41
C LYS A 11 11.91 5.67 12.98
N GLU A 12 12.32 4.43 13.27
CA GLU A 12 11.53 3.24 12.96
C GLU A 12 10.21 3.21 13.72
N GLN A 13 10.22 3.59 15.00
CA GLN A 13 9.01 3.69 15.81
C GLN A 13 8.07 4.75 15.25
N LYS A 14 8.61 5.90 14.82
CA LYS A 14 7.82 6.96 14.20
C LYS A 14 7.21 6.50 12.88
N LYS A 15 7.96 5.79 12.05
CA LYS A 15 7.46 5.21 10.80
C LYS A 15 6.32 4.24 11.06
N SER A 16 6.47 3.34 12.02
CA SER A 16 5.44 2.36 12.37
C SER A 16 4.16 3.03 12.87
N PHE A 17 4.32 4.06 13.71
CA PHE A 17 3.21 4.87 14.20
C PHE A 17 2.48 5.56 13.05
N LEU A 18 3.24 6.23 12.17
CA LEU A 18 2.67 6.95 11.03
C LEU A 18 1.97 6.01 10.06
N LEU A 19 2.58 4.85 9.78
CA LEU A 19 1.97 3.85 8.90
C LEU A 19 0.61 3.43 9.43
N ARG A 20 0.52 3.11 10.70
CA ARG A 20 -0.74 2.67 11.32
C ARG A 20 -1.80 3.77 11.29
N GLU A 21 -1.43 4.99 11.66
CA GLU A 21 -2.38 6.10 11.71
C GLU A 21 -2.85 6.51 10.31
N ILE A 22 -1.93 6.58 9.36
CA ILE A 22 -2.26 6.91 7.97
C ILE A 22 -3.10 5.81 7.34
N ALA A 23 -2.76 4.54 7.58
CA ALA A 23 -3.53 3.42 7.06
C ALA A 23 -4.97 3.46 7.57
N THR A 24 -5.17 3.78 8.84
CA THR A 24 -6.50 3.93 9.42
C THR A 24 -7.29 5.05 8.76
N LEU A 25 -6.65 6.20 8.55
CA LEU A 25 -7.30 7.35 7.92
C LEU A 25 -7.65 7.07 6.46
N VAL A 26 -6.73 6.47 5.71
CA VAL A 26 -6.96 6.11 4.30
C VAL A 26 -8.04 5.05 4.18
N HIS A 27 -8.08 4.09 5.11
CA HIS A 27 -9.16 3.09 5.13
C HIS A 27 -10.54 3.74 5.29
N LYS A 28 -10.66 4.74 6.16
CA LYS A 28 -11.92 5.49 6.30
C LYS A 28 -12.31 6.19 5.01
N LEU A 29 -11.36 6.80 4.33
CA LEU A 29 -11.61 7.43 3.03
C LEU A 29 -12.03 6.42 1.98
N SER A 30 -11.45 5.22 2.01
CA SER A 30 -11.75 4.17 1.04
C SER A 30 -13.20 3.71 1.08
N GLN A 31 -13.87 3.89 2.20
CA GLN A 31 -15.29 3.54 2.34
C GLN A 31 -16.20 4.47 1.55
N GLU A 32 -15.76 5.70 1.29
CA GLU A 32 -16.52 6.69 0.55
C GLU A 32 -16.00 6.90 -0.88
N GLU A 33 -14.74 6.57 -1.12
CA GLU A 33 -14.07 6.82 -2.41
C GLU A 33 -13.60 5.49 -3.02
N PRO A 34 -14.34 4.96 -4.02
CA PRO A 34 -13.96 3.69 -4.65
C PRO A 34 -12.56 3.70 -5.27
N ASP A 35 -12.12 4.83 -5.81
CA ASP A 35 -10.78 4.94 -6.40
C ASP A 35 -9.69 4.74 -5.35
N ILE A 36 -9.91 5.22 -4.13
CA ILE A 36 -8.99 5.02 -3.02
C ILE A 36 -9.05 3.57 -2.53
N ALA A 37 -10.23 2.96 -2.55
CA ALA A 37 -10.41 1.56 -2.17
C ALA A 37 -9.65 0.59 -3.09
N ALA A 38 -9.33 1.01 -4.32
CA ALA A 38 -8.63 0.19 -5.31
C ALA A 38 -7.14 0.07 -5.03
N VAL A 39 -6.59 0.89 -4.14
CA VAL A 39 -5.16 0.89 -3.81
C VAL A 39 -4.96 0.60 -2.31
N PHE A 40 -3.74 0.21 -1.96
CA PHE A 40 -3.40 -0.06 -0.56
C PHE A 40 -1.99 0.45 -0.26
N ILE A 41 -1.76 0.78 1.01
CA ILE A 41 -0.45 1.27 1.46
C ILE A 41 0.48 0.08 1.68
N THR A 42 1.68 0.16 1.13
CA THR A 42 2.71 -0.87 1.29
C THR A 42 3.72 -0.51 2.35
N ARG A 43 4.11 0.76 2.41
CA ARG A 43 5.10 1.24 3.38
C ARG A 43 5.07 2.75 3.46
N VAL A 44 5.70 3.28 4.50
CA VAL A 44 5.99 4.71 4.60
C VAL A 44 7.49 4.89 4.81
N GLU A 45 8.02 6.00 4.33
CA GLU A 45 9.40 6.40 4.55
C GLU A 45 9.44 7.84 5.00
N LEU A 46 10.43 8.18 5.81
CA LEU A 46 10.63 9.54 6.29
C LEU A 46 11.90 10.13 5.68
N SER A 47 11.85 11.42 5.34
CA SER A 47 13.04 12.15 4.94
C SER A 47 14.04 12.23 6.10
N ALA A 48 15.29 12.61 5.81
CA ALA A 48 16.37 12.65 6.80
C ALA A 48 16.02 13.53 8.01
N ASP A 49 15.32 14.65 7.77
CA ASP A 49 14.91 15.60 8.81
C ASP A 49 13.52 15.31 9.37
N ASN A 50 12.90 14.19 8.98
CA ASN A 50 11.53 13.82 9.33
C ASN A 50 10.46 14.84 8.88
N GLY A 51 10.81 15.71 7.95
CA GLY A 51 9.90 16.76 7.45
C GLY A 51 8.93 16.28 6.40
N ILE A 52 9.22 15.16 5.75
CA ILE A 52 8.39 14.60 4.68
C ILE A 52 8.13 13.12 4.98
N CYS A 53 6.88 12.73 4.88
CA CYS A 53 6.47 11.32 4.96
C CYS A 53 6.06 10.86 3.57
N TYR A 54 6.80 9.93 3.01
CA TYR A 54 6.50 9.31 1.73
C TYR A 54 5.61 8.10 1.98
N ILE A 55 4.44 8.10 1.38
CA ILE A 55 3.46 7.02 1.53
C ILE A 55 3.40 6.28 0.21
N TYR A 56 3.79 5.01 0.23
CA TYR A 56 3.86 4.17 -0.97
C TYR A 56 2.60 3.34 -1.08
N PHE A 57 2.03 3.33 -2.27
CA PHE A 57 0.81 2.60 -2.59
C PHE A 57 1.08 1.59 -3.68
N ALA A 58 0.33 0.51 -3.64
CA ALA A 58 0.27 -0.46 -4.72
C ALA A 58 -1.19 -0.74 -5.06
N ALA A 59 -1.40 -1.37 -6.21
CA ALA A 59 -2.71 -1.80 -6.64
C ALA A 59 -2.58 -3.21 -7.19
N TYR A 60 -3.68 -3.97 -7.11
CA TYR A 60 -3.73 -5.33 -7.62
C TYR A 60 -4.80 -5.39 -8.70
N PRO A 61 -4.46 -5.09 -9.97
CA PRO A 61 -5.43 -5.17 -11.06
C PRO A 61 -5.79 -6.62 -11.37
N ASP A 62 -6.81 -6.79 -12.21
CA ASP A 62 -7.21 -8.11 -12.68
C ASP A 62 -6.01 -8.82 -13.31
N PRO A 63 -5.69 -10.07 -12.90
CA PRO A 63 -4.57 -10.82 -13.48
C PRO A 63 -4.65 -11.03 -14.99
N CYS A 64 -5.84 -10.90 -15.57
CA CYS A 64 -6.06 -11.11 -16.99
C CYS A 64 -5.72 -9.89 -17.86
N VAL A 65 -5.36 -8.74 -17.28
CA VAL A 65 -4.98 -7.57 -18.07
C VAL A 65 -3.64 -7.81 -18.78
N GLN A 66 -3.51 -7.22 -19.97
CA GLN A 66 -2.32 -7.43 -20.80
C GLN A 66 -1.06 -6.83 -20.18
N ASP A 67 -1.16 -5.64 -19.60
CA ASP A 67 -0.05 -4.95 -18.97
C ASP A 67 -0.39 -4.66 -17.51
N PHE A 68 0.04 -5.56 -16.64
CA PHE A 68 -0.24 -5.47 -15.20
C PHE A 68 0.31 -4.18 -14.60
N LYS A 69 1.54 -3.82 -14.96
CA LYS A 69 2.18 -2.59 -14.43
C LYS A 69 1.42 -1.34 -14.82
N ALA A 70 1.06 -1.22 -16.10
CA ALA A 70 0.31 -0.08 -16.59
C ALA A 70 -1.07 0.00 -15.94
N ALA A 71 -1.74 -1.15 -15.76
CA ALA A 71 -3.04 -1.19 -15.09
C ALA A 71 -2.93 -0.78 -13.63
N ALA A 72 -1.93 -1.28 -12.91
CA ALA A 72 -1.71 -0.92 -11.51
C ALA A 72 -1.40 0.57 -11.36
N LEU A 73 -0.55 1.11 -12.22
CA LEU A 73 -0.21 2.53 -12.22
C LEU A 73 -1.43 3.40 -12.51
N ALA A 74 -2.28 3.00 -13.46
CA ALA A 74 -3.51 3.73 -13.78
C ALA A 74 -4.47 3.76 -12.58
N MET A 75 -4.60 2.65 -11.85
CA MET A 75 -5.39 2.60 -10.62
C MET A 75 -4.83 3.55 -9.57
N PHE A 76 -3.51 3.57 -9.41
CA PHE A 76 -2.85 4.50 -8.49
C PHE A 76 -3.09 5.95 -8.88
N GLU A 77 -2.97 6.29 -10.15
CA GLU A 77 -3.16 7.66 -10.63
C GLU A 77 -4.57 8.18 -10.34
N LYS A 78 -5.59 7.34 -10.52
CA LYS A 78 -6.98 7.69 -10.16
C LYS A 78 -7.12 7.91 -8.66
N ALA A 79 -6.54 7.03 -7.86
CA ALA A 79 -6.54 7.17 -6.42
C ALA A 79 -5.81 8.44 -5.98
N LEU A 80 -4.68 8.74 -6.64
CA LEU A 80 -3.86 9.91 -6.34
C LEU A 80 -4.65 11.22 -6.50
N GLU A 81 -5.46 11.33 -7.55
CA GLU A 81 -6.30 12.52 -7.75
C GLU A 81 -7.23 12.75 -6.57
N ARG A 82 -7.82 11.67 -6.06
CA ARG A 82 -8.70 11.75 -4.89
C ARG A 82 -7.92 12.00 -3.60
N LEU A 83 -6.81 11.31 -3.42
CA LEU A 83 -5.97 11.48 -2.24
C LEU A 83 -5.45 12.92 -2.10
N LYS A 84 -5.13 13.57 -3.21
CA LYS A 84 -4.68 14.96 -3.19
C LYS A 84 -5.76 15.90 -2.64
N LEU A 85 -7.03 15.63 -2.92
CA LEU A 85 -8.13 16.44 -2.40
C LEU A 85 -8.24 16.30 -0.88
N TYR A 86 -7.96 15.14 -0.34
CA TYR A 86 -8.06 14.87 1.10
C TYR A 86 -6.76 15.14 1.86
N LYS A 87 -5.68 15.49 1.17
CA LYS A 87 -4.35 15.67 1.78
C LYS A 87 -4.36 16.65 2.96
N PRO A 88 -4.99 17.85 2.85
CA PRO A 88 -5.06 18.76 3.99
C PRO A 88 -5.81 18.16 5.18
N SER A 89 -6.90 17.44 4.92
CA SER A 89 -7.68 16.79 5.97
C SER A 89 -6.90 15.67 6.65
N LEU A 90 -6.17 14.89 5.86
CA LEU A 90 -5.30 13.82 6.38
C LEU A 90 -4.21 14.39 7.28
N ARG A 91 -3.57 15.46 6.85
CA ARG A 91 -2.53 16.11 7.63
C ARG A 91 -3.07 16.68 8.93
N THR A 92 -4.24 17.30 8.89
CA THR A 92 -4.90 17.84 10.08
C THR A 92 -5.25 16.73 11.07
N ALA A 93 -5.83 15.63 10.59
CA ALA A 93 -6.14 14.48 11.43
C ALA A 93 -4.89 13.86 12.05
N LEU A 94 -3.83 13.75 11.25
CA LEU A 94 -2.56 13.21 11.71
C LEU A 94 -1.94 14.12 12.80
N SER A 95 -2.01 15.43 12.61
CA SER A 95 -1.48 16.39 13.57
C SER A 95 -2.17 16.28 14.94
N LYS A 96 -3.45 15.96 14.97
CA LYS A 96 -4.21 15.74 16.22
C LYS A 96 -3.66 14.55 17.02
N VAL A 97 -3.36 13.43 16.33
CA VAL A 97 -2.84 12.24 17.01
C VAL A 97 -1.36 12.38 17.37
N MET A 98 -0.64 13.30 16.76
CA MET A 98 0.75 13.56 17.08
C MET A 98 0.94 14.51 18.27
N HIS A 99 -0.14 15.03 18.83
CA HIS A 99 -0.13 15.82 20.06
C HIS A 99 0.89 16.97 20.07
N GLY A 100 0.85 17.82 19.05
CA GLY A 100 1.71 18.99 18.98
C GLY A 100 3.13 18.74 18.49
N LYS A 101 3.49 17.51 18.18
CA LYS A 101 4.75 17.21 17.52
C LYS A 101 4.68 17.66 16.06
N TYR A 102 5.85 17.93 15.48
CA TYR A 102 5.91 18.35 14.09
C TYR A 102 5.28 17.29 13.18
N THR A 103 4.28 17.71 12.40
CA THR A 103 3.57 16.83 11.47
C THR A 103 4.25 16.93 10.10
N PRO A 104 4.75 15.81 9.55
CA PRO A 104 5.42 15.86 8.26
C PRO A 104 4.45 16.18 7.13
N SER A 105 4.98 16.72 6.05
CA SER A 105 4.24 16.84 4.80
C SER A 105 4.06 15.45 4.19
N LEU A 106 2.95 15.23 3.52
CA LEU A 106 2.62 13.93 2.94
C LEU A 106 2.87 13.93 1.44
N ILE A 107 3.56 12.91 0.95
CA ILE A 107 3.76 12.69 -0.48
C ILE A 107 3.32 11.26 -0.79
N PHE A 108 2.45 11.10 -1.79
CA PHE A 108 1.93 9.80 -2.20
C PHE A 108 2.70 9.31 -3.41
N LEU A 109 3.22 8.10 -3.34
CA LEU A 109 4.05 7.52 -4.40
C LEU A 109 3.58 6.10 -4.73
N PHE A 110 3.81 5.70 -5.97
CA PHE A 110 3.58 4.33 -6.40
C PHE A 110 4.79 3.46 -6.01
N ASP A 111 4.53 2.31 -5.40
CA ASP A 111 5.60 1.41 -4.94
C ASP A 111 5.97 0.43 -6.04
N GLU A 112 6.98 0.77 -6.82
CA GLU A 112 7.46 -0.05 -7.91
C GLU A 112 8.12 -1.36 -7.42
N LYS A 113 8.65 -1.37 -6.21
CA LYS A 113 9.25 -2.58 -5.63
C LYS A 113 8.22 -3.66 -5.37
N GLN A 114 7.02 -3.25 -4.95
CA GLN A 114 5.93 -4.18 -4.69
C GLN A 114 5.34 -4.80 -5.96
N GLU A 115 5.54 -4.18 -7.09
CA GLU A 115 5.12 -4.71 -8.38
C GLU A 115 5.68 -6.12 -8.61
N LYS A 116 6.96 -6.33 -8.32
CA LYS A 116 7.59 -7.65 -8.49
C LYS A 116 6.95 -8.70 -7.60
N VAL A 117 6.66 -8.34 -6.35
CA VAL A 117 6.00 -9.24 -5.40
C VAL A 117 4.59 -9.57 -5.86
N LEU A 118 3.84 -8.57 -6.34
CA LEU A 118 2.49 -8.77 -6.85
C LEU A 118 2.49 -9.70 -8.07
N LYS A 119 3.46 -9.56 -8.97
CA LYS A 119 3.59 -10.46 -10.12
C LYS A 119 3.90 -11.89 -9.71
N ILE A 120 4.77 -12.07 -8.73
CA ILE A 120 5.09 -13.40 -8.20
C ILE A 120 3.84 -14.03 -7.59
N ASN A 121 3.07 -13.27 -6.81
CA ASN A 121 1.83 -13.75 -6.22
C ASN A 121 0.80 -14.13 -7.29
N GLU A 122 0.69 -13.35 -8.35
CA GLU A 122 -0.17 -13.66 -9.49
C GLU A 122 0.21 -14.99 -10.13
N LEU A 123 1.50 -15.21 -10.35
CA LEU A 123 1.99 -16.46 -10.92
C LEU A 123 1.72 -17.64 -9.99
N LEU A 124 1.88 -17.48 -8.70
CA LEU A 124 1.57 -18.50 -7.70
C LEU A 124 0.08 -18.83 -7.70
N ASP A 125 -0.78 -17.83 -7.80
CA ASP A 125 -2.23 -18.02 -7.89
C ASP A 125 -2.62 -18.81 -9.14
N LYS A 126 -2.00 -18.53 -10.28
CA LYS A 126 -2.22 -19.27 -11.51
C LYS A 126 -1.80 -20.73 -11.37
N VAL A 127 -0.63 -20.97 -10.77
CA VAL A 127 -0.15 -22.33 -10.53
C VAL A 127 -1.11 -23.09 -9.62
N GLN A 128 -1.59 -22.46 -8.56
CA GLN A 128 -2.56 -23.08 -7.65
C GLN A 128 -3.87 -23.40 -8.36
N HIS A 129 -4.35 -22.50 -9.19
CA HIS A 129 -5.57 -22.70 -9.98
C HIS A 129 -5.41 -23.89 -10.93
N ASP A 130 -4.29 -23.97 -11.64
CA ASP A 130 -4.00 -25.07 -12.55
C ASP A 130 -3.93 -26.41 -11.81
N LEU A 131 -3.33 -26.42 -10.61
CA LEU A 131 -3.27 -27.60 -9.76
C LEU A 131 -4.66 -28.04 -9.30
N ASP A 132 -5.51 -27.10 -8.92
CA ASP A 132 -6.86 -27.36 -8.46
C ASP A 132 -7.72 -27.92 -9.61
N GLU A 133 -7.62 -27.36 -10.80
CA GLU A 133 -8.30 -27.88 -11.99
C GLU A 133 -7.85 -29.30 -12.32
N HIS A 134 -6.57 -29.57 -12.22
CA HIS A 134 -6.01 -30.90 -12.46
C HIS A 134 -6.50 -31.90 -11.43
N ALA A 135 -6.58 -31.50 -10.16
CA ALA A 135 -7.10 -32.34 -9.09
C ALA A 135 -8.57 -32.69 -9.32
N GLU A 136 -9.38 -31.74 -9.73
CA GLU A 136 -10.80 -31.97 -10.06
C GLU A 136 -10.95 -32.95 -11.21
N GLN A 137 -10.11 -32.87 -12.23
CA GLN A 137 -10.16 -33.80 -13.37
C GLN A 137 -9.77 -35.23 -12.98
N THR A 138 -8.90 -35.39 -11.98
CA THR A 138 -8.50 -36.71 -11.50
C THR A 138 -9.48 -37.33 -10.54
N GLU A 139 -10.29 -36.55 -9.84
CA GLU A 139 -11.27 -37.04 -8.88
C GLU A 139 -12.64 -37.39 -9.50
N GLY A 140 -12.99 -36.71 -10.59
CA GLY A 140 -14.32 -36.80 -11.16
C GLY A 140 -14.81 -38.21 -11.51
N PRO A 141 -14.01 -39.04 -12.17
CA PRO A 141 -14.49 -40.35 -12.66
C PRO A 141 -14.60 -41.46 -11.63
N ASP A 142 -14.05 -41.27 -10.45
CA ASP A 142 -13.97 -42.32 -9.43
C ASP A 142 -15.20 -42.43 -8.52
N ALA A 143 -16.17 -41.63 -8.82
CA ALA A 143 -17.41 -41.70 -8.04
C ALA A 143 -18.25 -42.88 -8.41
#